data_fc2fab01d5b9ee89f4d470744e989f24
#
_entry.id   fc2fab01d5b9ee89f4d470744e989f24
#
_cell.length_a   1.000
_cell.length_b   1.000
_cell.length_c   1.000
_cell.angle_alpha   90.00
_cell.angle_beta   90.00
_cell.angle_gamma   90.00
#
_symmetry.space_group_name_H-M   'P 1'
#
loop_
_entity.id
_entity.type
_entity.pdbx_description
1 polymer ?
#
loop_
_entity_poly.entity_id
_entity_poly.type
_entity_poly.pdbx_seq_one_letter_code
_entity_poly.pdbx_strand_id
1 'polypeptide(L)'
;CIRDSLLTSDSRQRGVLGVFSAYGSLIPVLMIGLVVPKILSAMNESQEAYTTATLVFAVMAVLACVIGVLCTRETVTENSKDQLKENQTVKESIKALIKNKYFIYLAIGTILYNLSAAPVANYYAKYVFQDVGVATIINLPGMLMVFLLPFAVPMINRVGKRNCVVFGMVTAAISHLIILFANNNLAIFMVGKTIGSVAVIPFTVALIPMTGEICDYALYKTGKPMDGTISSAATMGGKIGIGLAAGISGVMMAESGYISSQADVA
;
A
#
# COMPACT_ATOMS: atom_id res chain seq x y z
N CYS A 1 10.39 -0.56 8.65
CA CYS A 1 11.30 -1.70 8.34
C CYS A 1 12.58 -1.70 9.18
N ILE A 2 13.43 -0.66 9.19
CA ILE A 2 14.62 -0.63 10.06
C ILE A 2 14.22 -0.78 11.54
N ARG A 3 13.14 -0.10 11.95
CA ARG A 3 12.57 -0.21 13.30
C ARG A 3 12.00 -1.59 13.62
N ASP A 4 11.42 -2.26 12.63
CA ASP A 4 10.81 -3.59 12.82
C ASP A 4 11.88 -4.68 13.04
N SER A 5 13.03 -4.57 12.37
CA SER A 5 14.17 -5.47 12.60
C SER A 5 14.84 -5.25 13.95
N LEU A 6 14.76 -4.02 14.50
CA LEU A 6 15.26 -3.68 15.83
C LEU A 6 14.30 -4.07 16.97
N LEU A 7 13.02 -4.34 16.67
CA LEU A 7 12.03 -4.74 17.67
C LEU A 7 12.04 -6.24 17.98
N THR A 8 12.30 -7.08 16.98
CA THR A 8 12.36 -8.54 17.19
C THR A 8 13.15 -9.27 16.13
N SER A 9 13.88 -10.30 16.56
CA SER A 9 14.58 -11.26 15.69
C SER A 9 13.71 -12.46 15.27
N ASP A 10 12.54 -12.68 15.93
CA ASP A 10 11.65 -13.80 15.66
C ASP A 10 10.78 -13.54 14.41
N SER A 11 10.89 -14.44 13.42
CA SER A 11 10.14 -14.39 12.16
C SER A 11 8.61 -14.43 12.36
N ARG A 12 8.12 -15.08 13.42
CA ARG A 12 6.70 -15.16 13.75
C ARG A 12 6.17 -13.82 14.28
N GLN A 13 6.95 -13.18 15.15
CA GLN A 13 6.61 -11.86 15.68
C GLN A 13 6.68 -10.78 14.60
N ARG A 14 7.61 -10.88 13.64
CA ARG A 14 7.67 -10.00 12.46
C ARG A 14 6.38 -10.09 11.63
N GLY A 15 5.76 -11.27 11.52
CA GLY A 15 4.45 -11.43 10.88
C GLY A 15 3.33 -10.65 11.58
N VAL A 16 3.31 -10.67 12.92
CA VAL A 16 2.34 -9.92 13.73
C VAL A 16 2.57 -8.41 13.57
N LEU A 17 3.84 -7.95 13.61
CA LEU A 17 4.18 -6.55 13.34
C LEU A 17 3.71 -6.12 11.94
N GLY A 18 3.77 -7.02 10.95
CA GLY A 18 3.23 -6.79 9.62
C GLY A 18 1.75 -6.45 9.61
N VAL A 19 0.95 -7.15 10.42
CA VAL A 19 -0.48 -6.85 10.56
C VAL A 19 -0.70 -5.48 11.20
N PHE A 20 0.02 -5.15 12.28
CA PHE A 20 -0.09 -3.84 12.91
C PHE A 20 0.33 -2.70 11.96
N SER A 21 1.38 -2.89 11.17
CA SER A 21 1.80 -1.94 10.16
C SER A 21 0.75 -1.78 9.05
N ALA A 22 0.11 -2.87 8.63
CA ALA A 22 -1.00 -2.83 7.68
C ALA A 22 -2.20 -2.07 8.23
N TYR A 23 -2.57 -2.27 9.50
CA TYR A 23 -3.61 -1.46 10.17
C TYR A 23 -3.24 0.02 10.22
N GLY A 24 -2.00 0.33 10.61
CA GLY A 24 -1.50 1.71 10.66
C GLY A 24 -1.57 2.44 9.31
N SER A 25 -1.46 1.71 8.20
CA SER A 25 -1.60 2.27 6.85
C SER A 25 -3.05 2.31 6.38
N LEU A 26 -3.85 1.29 6.68
CA LEU A 26 -5.20 1.12 6.16
C LEU A 26 -6.21 2.02 6.86
N ILE A 27 -6.14 2.14 8.20
CA ILE A 27 -7.09 2.94 8.98
C ILE A 27 -7.13 4.40 8.54
N PRO A 28 -5.98 5.11 8.40
CA PRO A 28 -5.99 6.49 7.91
C PRO A 28 -6.57 6.63 6.50
N VAL A 29 -6.26 5.70 5.59
CA VAL A 29 -6.81 5.71 4.22
C VAL A 29 -8.34 5.57 4.23
N LEU A 30 -8.88 4.68 5.06
CA LEU A 30 -10.31 4.52 5.23
C LEU A 30 -10.95 5.74 5.86
N MET A 31 -10.34 6.33 6.88
CA MET A 31 -10.82 7.57 7.51
C MET A 31 -10.89 8.71 6.50
N ILE A 32 -9.84 8.89 5.69
CA ILE A 32 -9.83 9.90 4.62
C ILE A 32 -10.96 9.62 3.62
N GLY A 33 -11.08 8.38 3.15
CA GLY A 33 -12.10 7.98 2.17
C GLY A 33 -13.54 8.15 2.63
N LEU A 34 -13.79 8.12 3.95
CA LEU A 34 -15.14 8.26 4.53
C LEU A 34 -15.45 9.68 5.00
N VAL A 35 -14.45 10.34 5.62
CA VAL A 35 -14.65 11.63 6.30
C VAL A 35 -14.55 12.78 5.31
N VAL A 36 -13.58 12.74 4.39
CA VAL A 36 -13.37 13.84 3.43
C VAL A 36 -14.61 14.09 2.55
N PRO A 37 -15.22 13.07 1.92
CA PRO A 37 -16.42 13.29 1.11
C PRO A 37 -17.59 13.91 1.91
N LYS A 38 -17.72 13.53 3.18
CA LYS A 38 -18.76 14.10 4.06
C LYS A 38 -18.52 15.57 4.40
N ILE A 39 -17.26 15.94 4.66
CA ILE A 39 -16.89 17.35 4.89
C ILE A 39 -17.16 18.16 3.61
N LEU A 40 -16.75 17.65 2.46
CA LEU A 40 -16.94 18.33 1.17
C LEU A 40 -18.41 18.51 0.84
N SER A 41 -19.24 17.48 1.01
CA SER A 41 -20.68 17.57 0.77
C SER A 41 -21.37 18.53 1.74
N ALA A 42 -20.98 18.58 3.01
CA ALA A 42 -21.53 19.48 4.02
C ALA A 42 -21.20 20.95 3.75
N MET A 43 -20.09 21.24 3.05
CA MET A 43 -19.60 22.60 2.77
C MET A 43 -19.69 22.95 1.26
N ASN A 44 -20.57 22.28 0.51
CA ASN A 44 -20.82 22.52 -0.94
C ASN A 44 -19.53 22.56 -1.79
N GLU A 45 -18.61 21.63 -1.53
CA GLU A 45 -17.32 21.48 -2.24
C GLU A 45 -16.50 22.79 -2.35
N SER A 46 -16.67 23.70 -1.41
CA SER A 46 -15.98 24.97 -1.37
C SER A 46 -14.47 24.80 -1.12
N GLN A 47 -13.67 25.79 -1.52
CA GLN A 47 -12.23 25.78 -1.23
C GLN A 47 -11.96 25.71 0.28
N GLU A 48 -12.82 26.30 1.11
CA GLU A 48 -12.73 26.23 2.56
C GLU A 48 -12.94 24.80 3.09
N ALA A 49 -13.79 23.99 2.44
CA ALA A 49 -13.98 22.58 2.78
C ALA A 49 -12.69 21.76 2.61
N TYR A 50 -12.00 21.95 1.49
CA TYR A 50 -10.71 21.29 1.25
C TYR A 50 -9.63 21.71 2.27
N THR A 51 -9.58 23.01 2.58
CA THR A 51 -8.63 23.53 3.58
C THR A 51 -8.92 22.96 4.97
N THR A 52 -10.19 22.95 5.38
CA THR A 52 -10.62 22.38 6.67
C THR A 52 -10.32 20.90 6.77
N ALA A 53 -10.64 20.11 5.74
CA ALA A 53 -10.33 18.69 5.70
C ALA A 53 -8.82 18.44 5.83
N THR A 54 -8.01 19.17 5.05
CA THR A 54 -6.55 19.03 5.08
C THR A 54 -5.98 19.40 6.46
N LEU A 55 -6.48 20.46 7.09
CA LEU A 55 -6.01 20.90 8.41
C LEU A 55 -6.33 19.88 9.50
N VAL A 56 -7.54 19.31 9.50
CA VAL A 56 -7.94 18.26 10.45
C VAL A 56 -6.99 17.06 10.34
N PHE A 57 -6.74 16.55 9.13
CA PHE A 57 -5.84 15.41 8.93
C PHE A 57 -4.38 15.75 9.20
N ALA A 58 -3.92 16.97 8.93
CA ALA A 58 -2.58 17.40 9.27
C ALA A 58 -2.34 17.41 10.80
N VAL A 59 -3.29 17.92 11.58
CA VAL A 59 -3.21 17.90 13.05
C VAL A 59 -3.20 16.46 13.56
N MET A 60 -4.08 15.59 13.04
CA MET A 60 -4.09 14.17 13.41
C MET A 60 -2.77 13.47 13.07
N ALA A 61 -2.17 13.76 11.92
CA ALA A 61 -0.89 13.20 11.52
C ALA A 61 0.25 13.62 12.47
N VAL A 62 0.30 14.91 12.85
CA VAL A 62 1.30 15.41 13.83
C VAL A 62 1.13 14.70 15.17
N LEU A 63 -0.09 14.62 15.69
CA LEU A 63 -0.36 13.93 16.96
C LEU A 63 0.05 12.46 16.90
N ALA A 64 -0.29 11.75 15.83
CA ALA A 64 0.10 10.35 15.62
C ALA A 64 1.64 10.19 15.58
N CYS A 65 2.36 11.11 14.92
CA CYS A 65 3.82 11.12 14.91
C CYS A 65 4.41 11.33 16.30
N VAL A 66 3.90 12.30 17.04
CA VAL A 66 4.37 12.59 18.40
C VAL A 66 4.15 11.38 19.32
N ILE A 67 2.94 10.80 19.31
CA ILE A 67 2.63 9.59 20.09
C ILE A 67 3.55 8.45 19.67
N GLY A 68 3.77 8.25 18.36
CA GLY A 68 4.65 7.22 17.83
C GLY A 68 6.09 7.36 18.32
N VAL A 69 6.61 8.59 18.41
CA VAL A 69 7.97 8.84 18.92
C VAL A 69 8.04 8.61 20.44
N LEU A 70 7.05 9.07 21.20
CA LEU A 70 7.05 8.95 22.67
C LEU A 70 6.84 7.50 23.14
N CYS A 71 6.03 6.73 22.43
CA CYS A 71 5.67 5.36 22.82
C CYS A 71 6.66 4.29 22.31
N THR A 72 7.55 4.62 21.36
CA THR A 72 8.46 3.61 20.80
C THR A 72 9.81 3.61 21.53
N ARG A 73 10.12 2.49 22.19
CA ARG A 73 11.44 2.24 22.80
C ARG A 73 12.23 1.27 21.93
N GLU A 74 13.47 1.60 21.61
CA GLU A 74 14.39 0.70 20.90
C GLU A 74 14.94 -0.33 21.90
N THR A 75 14.73 -1.61 21.65
CA THR A 75 15.14 -2.72 22.54
C THR A 75 16.44 -3.39 22.10
N VAL A 76 16.90 -3.18 20.86
CA VAL A 76 18.12 -3.81 20.29
C VAL A 76 19.17 -2.72 20.01
N THR A 77 19.86 -2.25 21.06
CA THR A 77 20.70 -1.05 20.91
C THR A 77 22.20 -1.33 20.89
N GLU A 78 22.69 -2.46 21.40
CA GLU A 78 24.15 -2.60 21.65
C GLU A 78 24.98 -3.21 20.53
N ASN A 79 24.42 -4.12 19.71
CA ASN A 79 25.20 -4.77 18.65
C ASN A 79 25.15 -4.06 17.27
N SER A 80 24.25 -3.11 17.11
CA SER A 80 24.05 -2.43 15.82
C SER A 80 24.98 -1.23 15.59
N LYS A 81 25.49 -0.61 16.64
CA LYS A 81 26.35 0.59 16.51
C LYS A 81 27.74 0.30 15.95
N ASP A 82 28.30 -0.87 16.21
CA ASP A 82 29.60 -1.26 15.67
C ASP A 82 29.52 -1.75 14.21
N GLN A 83 28.39 -2.31 13.80
CA GLN A 83 28.14 -2.70 12.41
C GLN A 83 27.79 -1.51 11.48
N LEU A 84 27.32 -0.39 12.03
CA LEU A 84 26.97 0.83 11.27
C LEU A 84 28.19 1.70 10.91
N LYS A 85 29.38 1.42 11.44
CA LYS A 85 30.59 2.22 11.21
C LYS A 85 31.33 1.94 9.92
N GLU A 86 30.94 0.92 9.15
CA GLU A 86 31.58 0.66 7.86
C GLU A 86 30.92 1.52 6.77
N ASN A 87 31.62 2.57 6.36
CA ASN A 87 31.23 3.51 5.31
C ASN A 87 30.99 2.78 3.98
N GLN A 88 29.76 2.29 3.78
CA GLN A 88 29.37 1.82 2.45
C GLN A 88 29.08 3.01 1.54
N THR A 89 29.75 3.05 0.41
CA THR A 89 29.40 3.99 -0.64
C THR A 89 28.00 3.63 -1.17
N VAL A 90 27.10 4.61 -1.32
CA VAL A 90 25.73 4.42 -1.86
C VAL A 90 25.77 3.62 -3.17
N LYS A 91 26.79 3.84 -3.99
CA LYS A 91 27.00 3.12 -5.26
C LYS A 91 27.22 1.61 -5.07
N GLU A 92 27.95 1.20 -4.05
CA GLU A 92 28.16 -0.23 -3.74
C GLU A 92 26.89 -0.89 -3.24
N SER A 93 26.14 -0.19 -2.40
CA SER A 93 24.84 -0.66 -1.91
C SER A 93 23.83 -0.85 -3.05
N ILE A 94 23.72 0.09 -3.98
CA ILE A 94 22.86 -0.03 -5.18
C ILE A 94 23.30 -1.21 -6.05
N LYS A 95 24.62 -1.37 -6.27
CA LYS A 95 25.15 -2.48 -7.07
C LYS A 95 24.86 -3.85 -6.43
N ALA A 96 24.92 -3.94 -5.10
CA ALA A 96 24.56 -5.15 -4.38
C ALA A 96 23.06 -5.46 -4.46
N LEU A 97 22.19 -4.43 -4.40
CA LEU A 97 20.73 -4.56 -4.57
C LEU A 97 20.37 -5.11 -5.95
N ILE A 98 20.92 -4.54 -7.01
CA ILE A 98 20.65 -4.97 -8.39
C ILE A 98 21.14 -6.42 -8.62
N LYS A 99 22.15 -6.87 -7.91
CA LYS A 99 22.62 -8.28 -7.96
C LYS A 99 21.75 -9.24 -7.14
N ASN A 100 20.90 -8.73 -6.25
CA ASN A 100 20.01 -9.54 -5.43
C ASN A 100 18.71 -9.84 -6.19
N LYS A 101 18.60 -11.03 -6.78
CA LYS A 101 17.43 -11.46 -7.54
C LYS A 101 16.12 -11.40 -6.73
N TYR A 102 16.16 -11.68 -5.43
CA TYR A 102 14.96 -11.64 -4.58
C TYR A 102 14.48 -10.21 -4.36
N PHE A 103 15.41 -9.28 -4.23
CA PHE A 103 15.10 -7.86 -4.19
C PHE A 103 14.43 -7.38 -5.50
N ILE A 104 14.97 -7.79 -6.65
CA ILE A 104 14.40 -7.43 -7.95
C ILE A 104 12.96 -7.95 -8.08
N TYR A 105 12.71 -9.20 -7.71
CA TYR A 105 11.34 -9.77 -7.73
C TYR A 105 10.38 -9.03 -6.81
N LEU A 106 10.83 -8.66 -5.61
CA LEU A 106 10.04 -7.87 -4.68
C LEU A 106 9.74 -6.48 -5.25
N ALA A 107 10.75 -5.80 -5.79
CA ALA A 107 10.61 -4.46 -6.37
C ALA A 107 9.63 -4.45 -7.56
N ILE A 108 9.78 -5.38 -8.50
CA ILE A 108 8.86 -5.53 -9.64
C ILE A 108 7.45 -5.84 -9.13
N GLY A 109 7.29 -6.78 -8.21
CA GLY A 109 5.99 -7.12 -7.63
C GLY A 109 5.33 -5.92 -6.95
N THR A 110 6.09 -5.12 -6.22
CA THR A 110 5.59 -3.90 -5.55
C THR A 110 5.19 -2.83 -6.56
N ILE A 111 5.97 -2.63 -7.63
CA ILE A 111 5.64 -1.69 -8.70
C ILE A 111 4.34 -2.12 -9.39
N LEU A 112 4.23 -3.38 -9.82
CA LEU A 112 3.04 -3.90 -10.50
C LEU A 112 1.80 -3.85 -9.60
N TYR A 113 1.95 -4.18 -8.32
CA TYR A 113 0.87 -4.07 -7.35
C TYR A 113 0.36 -2.64 -7.25
N ASN A 114 1.25 -1.67 -7.06
CA ASN A 114 0.85 -0.26 -6.96
C ASN A 114 0.32 0.30 -8.30
N LEU A 115 0.82 -0.21 -9.43
CA LEU A 115 0.28 0.12 -10.75
C LEU A 115 -1.19 -0.32 -10.88
N SER A 116 -1.54 -1.51 -10.36
CA SER A 116 -2.92 -2.01 -10.37
C SER A 116 -3.87 -1.26 -9.44
N ALA A 117 -3.33 -0.51 -8.46
CA ALA A 117 -4.09 0.26 -7.49
C ALA A 117 -4.47 1.68 -7.99
N ALA A 118 -4.50 1.90 -9.30
CA ALA A 118 -4.87 3.19 -9.89
C ALA A 118 -6.23 3.70 -9.36
N PRO A 119 -6.39 5.01 -9.11
CA PRO A 119 -7.62 5.59 -8.53
C PRO A 119 -8.79 5.67 -9.52
N VAL A 120 -8.91 4.67 -10.40
CA VAL A 120 -9.94 4.62 -11.44
C VAL A 120 -11.36 4.48 -10.86
N ALA A 121 -11.49 3.90 -9.68
CA ALA A 121 -12.79 3.65 -9.06
C ALA A 121 -13.63 4.93 -8.82
N ASN A 122 -12.98 6.02 -8.43
CA ASN A 122 -13.66 7.30 -8.21
C ASN A 122 -14.12 7.94 -9.52
N TYR A 123 -13.32 7.81 -10.58
CA TYR A 123 -13.72 8.26 -11.92
C TYR A 123 -14.87 7.42 -12.45
N TYR A 124 -14.84 6.11 -12.22
CA TYR A 124 -15.90 5.20 -12.62
C TYR A 124 -17.23 5.55 -11.93
N ALA A 125 -17.20 5.90 -10.63
CA ALA A 125 -18.38 6.39 -9.91
C ALA A 125 -18.94 7.68 -10.52
N LYS A 126 -18.06 8.66 -10.77
CA LYS A 126 -18.49 9.99 -11.28
C LYS A 126 -19.03 9.91 -12.71
N TYR A 127 -18.37 9.16 -13.61
CA TYR A 127 -18.65 9.23 -15.06
C TYR A 127 -19.50 8.07 -15.59
N VAL A 128 -19.42 6.88 -14.98
CA VAL A 128 -20.20 5.71 -15.41
C VAL A 128 -21.50 5.62 -14.62
N PHE A 129 -21.43 5.77 -13.30
CA PHE A 129 -22.62 5.72 -12.45
C PHE A 129 -23.28 7.09 -12.25
N GLN A 130 -22.64 8.17 -12.66
CA GLN A 130 -23.15 9.56 -12.55
C GLN A 130 -23.61 9.96 -11.14
N ASP A 131 -23.06 9.30 -10.12
CA ASP A 131 -23.39 9.54 -8.72
C ASP A 131 -22.11 9.43 -7.85
N VAL A 132 -21.70 10.57 -7.31
CA VAL A 132 -20.52 10.65 -6.43
C VAL A 132 -20.77 9.87 -5.11
N GLY A 133 -22.01 9.73 -4.68
CA GLY A 133 -22.37 8.93 -3.51
C GLY A 133 -22.04 7.46 -3.69
N VAL A 134 -22.10 6.95 -4.90
CA VAL A 134 -21.70 5.58 -5.26
C VAL A 134 -20.20 5.33 -4.99
N ALA A 135 -19.35 6.36 -5.05
CA ALA A 135 -17.94 6.23 -4.71
C ALA A 135 -17.73 5.71 -3.27
N THR A 136 -18.56 6.17 -2.33
CA THR A 136 -18.52 5.67 -0.95
C THR A 136 -18.86 4.18 -0.89
N ILE A 137 -19.91 3.76 -1.61
CA ILE A 137 -20.33 2.35 -1.68
C ILE A 137 -19.25 1.48 -2.30
N ILE A 138 -18.63 1.94 -3.39
CA ILE A 138 -17.53 1.24 -4.08
C ILE A 138 -16.32 1.03 -3.18
N ASN A 139 -16.07 1.91 -2.23
CA ASN A 139 -14.95 1.81 -1.30
C ASN A 139 -15.26 0.98 -0.04
N LEU A 140 -16.54 0.65 0.24
CA LEU A 140 -16.92 -0.18 1.39
C LEU A 140 -16.21 -1.55 1.45
N PRO A 141 -15.99 -2.30 0.35
CA PRO A 141 -15.26 -3.55 0.40
C PRO A 141 -13.84 -3.42 0.97
N GLY A 142 -13.20 -2.26 0.85
CA GLY A 142 -11.93 -1.97 1.50
C GLY A 142 -11.99 -2.10 3.03
N MET A 143 -13.14 -1.88 3.65
CA MET A 143 -13.33 -2.05 5.09
C MET A 143 -13.24 -3.53 5.52
N LEU A 144 -13.62 -4.47 4.66
CA LEU A 144 -13.50 -5.90 4.94
C LEU A 144 -12.04 -6.30 5.19
N MET A 145 -11.08 -5.59 4.60
CA MET A 145 -9.66 -5.83 4.84
C MET A 145 -9.30 -5.68 6.32
N VAL A 146 -9.88 -4.71 7.02
CA VAL A 146 -9.59 -4.46 8.44
C VAL A 146 -9.90 -5.70 9.27
N PHE A 147 -11.04 -6.34 9.01
CA PHE A 147 -11.48 -7.53 9.75
C PHE A 147 -10.75 -8.81 9.34
N LEU A 148 -10.28 -8.87 8.10
CA LEU A 148 -9.64 -10.07 7.54
C LEU A 148 -8.12 -10.09 7.72
N LEU A 149 -7.47 -8.95 7.99
CA LEU A 149 -6.02 -8.87 8.20
C LEU A 149 -5.47 -9.86 9.23
N PRO A 150 -6.10 -10.09 10.40
CA PRO A 150 -5.58 -11.03 11.40
C PRO A 150 -5.51 -12.47 10.89
N PHE A 151 -6.41 -12.85 9.97
CA PHE A 151 -6.45 -14.18 9.38
C PHE A 151 -5.34 -14.42 8.34
N ALA A 152 -4.69 -13.37 7.86
CA ALA A 152 -3.59 -13.49 6.90
C ALA A 152 -2.36 -14.17 7.51
N VAL A 153 -2.04 -13.91 8.79
CA VAL A 153 -0.86 -14.50 9.46
C VAL A 153 -0.94 -16.02 9.52
N PRO A 154 -2.01 -16.65 10.07
CA PRO A 154 -2.14 -18.10 10.07
C PRO A 154 -2.18 -18.69 8.65
N MET A 155 -2.77 -18.00 7.68
CA MET A 155 -2.77 -18.41 6.29
C MET A 155 -1.35 -18.42 5.70
N ILE A 156 -0.58 -17.36 5.90
CA ILE A 156 0.81 -17.25 5.42
C ILE A 156 1.69 -18.33 6.06
N ASN A 157 1.49 -18.62 7.36
CA ASN A 157 2.26 -19.63 8.06
C ASN A 157 1.94 -21.06 7.59
N ARG A 158 0.71 -21.34 7.10
CA ARG A 158 0.31 -22.66 6.59
C ARG A 158 0.64 -22.88 5.14
N VAL A 159 0.38 -21.90 4.29
CA VAL A 159 0.50 -21.99 2.83
C VAL A 159 1.87 -21.55 2.33
N GLY A 160 2.58 -20.74 3.13
CA GLY A 160 3.86 -20.13 2.77
C GLY A 160 3.71 -18.78 2.07
N LYS A 161 4.64 -17.89 2.36
CA LYS A 161 4.64 -16.46 1.90
C LYS A 161 4.51 -16.36 0.38
N ARG A 162 5.33 -17.11 -0.36
CA ARG A 162 5.35 -17.09 -1.83
C ARG A 162 4.00 -17.47 -2.43
N ASN A 163 3.44 -18.58 -1.99
CA ASN A 163 2.17 -19.10 -2.54
C ASN A 163 1.01 -18.15 -2.21
N CYS A 164 1.00 -17.55 -1.01
CA CYS A 164 0.02 -16.55 -0.62
C CYS A 164 0.07 -15.30 -1.52
N VAL A 165 1.28 -14.81 -1.82
CA VAL A 165 1.47 -13.66 -2.73
C VAL A 165 0.98 -13.99 -4.14
N VAL A 166 1.37 -15.15 -4.69
CA VAL A 166 0.96 -15.58 -6.03
C VAL A 166 -0.56 -15.75 -6.10
N PHE A 167 -1.15 -16.42 -5.11
CA PHE A 167 -2.60 -16.60 -5.04
C PHE A 167 -3.33 -15.25 -4.95
N GLY A 168 -2.85 -14.34 -4.10
CA GLY A 168 -3.41 -12.99 -3.99
C GLY A 168 -3.35 -12.22 -5.31
N MET A 169 -2.21 -12.25 -6.00
CA MET A 169 -2.04 -11.56 -7.29
C MET A 169 -2.92 -12.14 -8.39
N VAL A 170 -3.02 -13.48 -8.50
CA VAL A 170 -3.90 -14.14 -9.47
C VAL A 170 -5.37 -13.79 -9.20
N THR A 171 -5.79 -13.84 -7.93
CA THR A 171 -7.16 -13.49 -7.54
C THR A 171 -7.44 -12.00 -7.79
N ALA A 172 -6.47 -11.12 -7.57
CA ALA A 172 -6.59 -9.70 -7.92
C ALA A 172 -6.74 -9.49 -9.44
N ALA A 173 -5.99 -10.21 -10.26
CA ALA A 173 -6.14 -10.17 -11.72
C ALA A 173 -7.54 -10.61 -12.15
N ILE A 174 -8.07 -11.70 -11.60
CA ILE A 174 -9.44 -12.19 -11.86
C ILE A 174 -10.46 -11.11 -11.43
N SER A 175 -10.26 -10.47 -10.30
CA SER A 175 -11.10 -9.36 -9.83
C SER A 175 -11.18 -8.23 -10.85
N HIS A 176 -10.05 -7.80 -11.40
CA HIS A 176 -10.01 -6.75 -12.42
C HIS A 176 -10.70 -7.18 -13.73
N LEU A 177 -10.59 -8.45 -14.11
CA LEU A 177 -11.36 -8.98 -15.26
C LEU A 177 -12.88 -8.94 -15.00
N ILE A 178 -13.33 -9.30 -13.80
CA ILE A 178 -14.75 -9.19 -13.43
C ILE A 178 -15.21 -7.73 -13.53
N ILE A 179 -14.42 -6.78 -13.04
CA ILE A 179 -14.73 -5.35 -13.13
C ILE A 179 -14.78 -4.89 -14.60
N LEU A 180 -13.90 -5.37 -15.45
CA LEU A 180 -13.89 -5.04 -16.88
C LEU A 180 -15.21 -5.43 -17.58
N PHE A 181 -15.78 -6.59 -17.20
CA PHE A 181 -17.04 -7.05 -17.76
C PHE A 181 -18.29 -6.56 -17.02
N ALA A 182 -18.13 -5.74 -15.99
CA ALA A 182 -19.25 -5.22 -15.21
C ALA A 182 -20.11 -4.23 -16.00
N ASN A 183 -19.55 -3.58 -17.04
CA ASN A 183 -20.23 -2.47 -17.75
C ASN A 183 -20.83 -1.47 -16.74
N ASN A 184 -22.13 -1.14 -16.88
CA ASN A 184 -22.83 -0.26 -15.95
C ASN A 184 -23.53 -1.00 -14.79
N ASN A 185 -23.23 -2.29 -14.59
CA ASN A 185 -23.85 -3.06 -13.52
C ASN A 185 -23.07 -2.92 -12.22
N LEU A 186 -23.59 -2.11 -11.29
CA LEU A 186 -22.99 -1.88 -9.98
C LEU A 186 -22.79 -3.17 -9.17
N ALA A 187 -23.73 -4.13 -9.25
CA ALA A 187 -23.62 -5.37 -8.48
C ALA A 187 -22.40 -6.22 -8.92
N ILE A 188 -22.18 -6.39 -10.22
CA ILE A 188 -21.02 -7.11 -10.76
C ILE A 188 -19.73 -6.37 -10.42
N PHE A 189 -19.73 -5.02 -10.52
CA PHE A 189 -18.62 -4.18 -10.13
C PHE A 189 -18.25 -4.38 -8.65
N MET A 190 -19.25 -4.38 -7.76
CA MET A 190 -19.06 -4.59 -6.32
C MET A 190 -18.53 -5.98 -5.99
N VAL A 191 -18.99 -7.02 -6.68
CA VAL A 191 -18.44 -8.39 -6.53
C VAL A 191 -16.94 -8.40 -6.90
N GLY A 192 -16.58 -7.86 -8.06
CA GLY A 192 -15.19 -7.74 -8.46
C GLY A 192 -14.37 -6.97 -7.43
N LYS A 193 -14.86 -5.80 -7.00
CA LYS A 193 -14.16 -4.96 -6.02
C LYS A 193 -13.96 -5.65 -4.68
N THR A 194 -14.95 -6.42 -4.21
CA THR A 194 -14.87 -7.19 -2.96
C THR A 194 -13.81 -8.30 -3.06
N ILE A 195 -13.83 -9.07 -4.15
CA ILE A 195 -12.81 -10.11 -4.42
C ILE A 195 -11.41 -9.48 -4.45
N GLY A 196 -11.25 -8.35 -5.14
CA GLY A 196 -9.97 -7.63 -5.22
C GLY A 196 -9.48 -7.15 -3.87
N SER A 197 -10.37 -6.59 -3.03
CA SER A 197 -10.01 -6.13 -1.69
C SER A 197 -9.51 -7.28 -0.81
N VAL A 198 -10.14 -8.45 -0.86
CA VAL A 198 -9.70 -9.64 -0.13
C VAL A 198 -8.38 -10.20 -0.68
N ALA A 199 -8.22 -10.21 -2.00
CA ALA A 199 -7.03 -10.73 -2.68
C ALA A 199 -5.73 -9.99 -2.32
N VAL A 200 -5.82 -8.72 -1.98
CA VAL A 200 -4.67 -7.87 -1.64
C VAL A 200 -4.10 -8.17 -0.24
N ILE A 201 -4.90 -8.73 0.67
CA ILE A 201 -4.52 -8.99 2.07
C ILE A 201 -3.24 -9.84 2.18
N PRO A 202 -3.14 -11.02 1.56
CA PRO A 202 -1.95 -11.87 1.65
C PRO A 202 -0.69 -11.15 1.15
N PHE A 203 -0.79 -10.36 0.09
CA PHE A 203 0.33 -9.59 -0.44
C PHE A 203 0.81 -8.54 0.57
N THR A 204 -0.10 -7.73 1.09
CA THR A 204 0.22 -6.62 2.02
C THR A 204 0.90 -7.13 3.29
N VAL A 205 0.36 -8.21 3.87
CA VAL A 205 0.91 -8.78 5.12
C VAL A 205 2.23 -9.52 4.89
N ALA A 206 2.41 -10.16 3.73
CA ALA A 206 3.65 -10.87 3.39
C ALA A 206 4.82 -9.95 3.06
N LEU A 207 4.59 -8.70 2.64
CA LEU A 207 5.64 -7.77 2.24
C LEU A 207 6.69 -7.54 3.34
N ILE A 208 6.28 -7.33 4.58
CA ILE A 208 7.19 -7.02 5.69
C ILE A 208 8.12 -8.19 6.00
N PRO A 209 7.62 -9.42 6.27
CA PRO A 209 8.50 -10.54 6.52
C PRO A 209 9.35 -10.94 5.30
N MET A 210 8.85 -10.75 4.07
CA MET A 210 9.65 -11.00 2.86
C MET A 210 10.79 -9.98 2.72
N THR A 211 10.54 -8.71 3.02
CA THR A 211 11.59 -7.69 3.03
C THR A 211 12.66 -8.02 4.08
N GLY A 212 12.26 -8.48 5.27
CA GLY A 212 13.19 -8.94 6.30
C GLY A 212 14.07 -10.12 5.84
N GLU A 213 13.49 -11.13 5.18
CA GLU A 213 14.25 -12.26 4.63
C GLU A 213 15.23 -11.83 3.52
N ILE A 214 14.90 -10.81 2.74
CA ILE A 214 15.82 -10.25 1.74
C ILE A 214 16.97 -9.52 2.42
N CYS A 215 16.72 -8.83 3.53
CA CYS A 215 17.78 -8.22 4.35
C CYS A 215 18.71 -9.27 4.94
N ASP A 216 18.17 -10.34 5.52
CA ASP A 216 18.95 -11.45 6.07
C ASP A 216 19.79 -12.15 4.97
N TYR A 217 19.22 -12.36 3.78
CA TYR A 217 19.95 -12.90 2.63
C TYR A 217 21.06 -11.96 2.13
N ALA A 218 20.78 -10.65 2.10
CA ALA A 218 21.80 -9.67 1.71
C ALA A 218 22.97 -9.65 2.71
N LEU A 219 22.68 -9.69 4.00
CA LEU A 219 23.67 -9.80 5.07
C LEU A 219 24.52 -11.07 4.92
N TYR A 220 23.89 -12.23 4.71
CA TYR A 220 24.60 -13.49 4.48
C TYR A 220 25.54 -13.43 3.27
N LYS A 221 25.10 -12.82 2.18
CA LYS A 221 25.86 -12.79 0.93
C LYS A 221 26.96 -11.73 0.89
N THR A 222 26.75 -10.59 1.53
CA THR A 222 27.67 -9.43 1.47
C THR A 222 28.47 -9.24 2.75
N GLY A 223 28.09 -9.90 3.85
CA GLY A 223 28.66 -9.69 5.19
C GLY A 223 28.29 -8.33 5.80
N LYS A 224 27.44 -7.53 5.15
CA LYS A 224 27.15 -6.15 5.53
C LYS A 224 25.64 -5.93 5.70
N PRO A 225 25.17 -5.23 6.76
CA PRO A 225 23.75 -4.93 6.95
C PRO A 225 23.29 -3.90 5.91
N MET A 226 22.23 -4.23 5.18
CA MET A 226 21.67 -3.38 4.12
C MET A 226 20.19 -3.05 4.34
N ASP A 227 19.69 -3.22 5.55
CA ASP A 227 18.25 -3.09 5.89
C ASP A 227 17.66 -1.74 5.46
N GLY A 228 18.38 -0.66 5.77
CA GLY A 228 17.97 0.69 5.37
C GLY A 228 17.86 0.89 3.88
N THR A 229 18.84 0.39 3.14
CA THR A 229 18.89 0.54 1.68
C THR A 229 17.82 -0.30 1.00
N ILE A 230 17.61 -1.55 1.44
CA ILE A 230 16.57 -2.44 0.91
C ILE A 230 15.18 -1.87 1.16
N SER A 231 14.92 -1.41 2.38
CA SER A 231 13.62 -0.84 2.76
C SER A 231 13.31 0.47 2.03
N SER A 232 14.31 1.34 1.89
CA SER A 232 14.16 2.59 1.15
C SER A 232 13.91 2.34 -0.34
N ALA A 233 14.63 1.41 -0.93
CA ALA A 233 14.46 1.05 -2.34
C ALA A 233 13.10 0.36 -2.61
N ALA A 234 12.61 -0.50 -1.70
CA ALA A 234 11.28 -1.08 -1.78
C ALA A 234 10.18 -0.01 -1.71
N THR A 235 10.32 0.95 -0.79
CA THR A 235 9.39 2.08 -0.66
C THR A 235 9.41 2.97 -1.90
N MET A 236 10.59 3.25 -2.45
CA MET A 236 10.76 4.01 -3.70
C MET A 236 10.08 3.29 -4.87
N GLY A 237 10.25 1.97 -4.98
CA GLY A 237 9.56 1.16 -5.99
C GLY A 237 8.04 1.31 -5.91
N GLY A 238 7.47 1.28 -4.69
CA GLY A 238 6.04 1.54 -4.48
C GLY A 238 5.60 2.92 -4.97
N LYS A 239 6.38 3.97 -4.68
CA LYS A 239 6.07 5.36 -5.15
C LYS A 239 6.16 5.50 -6.66
N ILE A 240 7.14 4.84 -7.29
CA ILE A 240 7.25 4.77 -8.75
C ILE A 240 6.01 4.08 -9.33
N GLY A 241 5.55 2.97 -8.76
CA GLY A 241 4.34 2.28 -9.20
C GLY A 241 3.09 3.17 -9.15
N ILE A 242 2.89 3.92 -8.06
CA ILE A 242 1.78 4.88 -7.92
C ILE A 242 1.89 6.00 -8.96
N GLY A 243 3.08 6.57 -9.17
CA GLY A 243 3.30 7.63 -10.16
C GLY A 243 3.02 7.15 -11.58
N LEU A 244 3.48 5.94 -11.93
CA LEU A 244 3.19 5.32 -13.22
C LEU A 244 1.69 5.05 -13.39
N ALA A 245 1.01 4.56 -12.33
CA ALA A 245 -0.43 4.33 -12.36
C ALA A 245 -1.20 5.62 -12.66
N ALA A 246 -0.86 6.72 -11.98
CA ALA A 246 -1.48 8.02 -12.20
C ALA A 246 -1.21 8.55 -13.62
N GLY A 247 0.04 8.45 -14.10
CA GLY A 247 0.42 8.89 -15.45
C GLY A 247 -0.30 8.10 -16.54
N ILE A 248 -0.29 6.78 -16.47
CA ILE A 248 -0.96 5.90 -17.44
C ILE A 248 -2.48 6.15 -17.42
N SER A 249 -3.08 6.26 -16.22
CA SER A 249 -4.51 6.56 -16.11
C SER A 249 -4.86 7.91 -16.74
N GLY A 250 -4.02 8.94 -16.55
CA GLY A 250 -4.21 10.27 -17.15
C GLY A 250 -4.15 10.23 -18.68
N VAL A 251 -3.16 9.53 -19.26
CA VAL A 251 -3.04 9.37 -20.71
C VAL A 251 -4.23 8.61 -21.28
N MET A 252 -4.62 7.49 -20.67
CA MET A 252 -5.76 6.70 -21.14
C MET A 252 -7.08 7.51 -21.08
N MET A 253 -7.26 8.34 -20.07
CA MET A 253 -8.42 9.23 -19.97
C MET A 253 -8.39 10.29 -21.06
N ALA A 254 -7.24 10.93 -21.31
CA ALA A 254 -7.10 11.93 -22.35
C ALA A 254 -7.38 11.35 -23.75
N GLU A 255 -6.87 10.16 -24.07
CA GLU A 255 -7.13 9.49 -25.35
C GLU A 255 -8.57 9.00 -25.51
N SER A 256 -9.26 8.71 -24.39
CA SER A 256 -10.69 8.35 -24.42
C SER A 256 -11.62 9.55 -24.61
N GLY A 257 -11.09 10.76 -24.82
CA GLY A 257 -11.88 11.99 -25.05
C GLY A 257 -12.35 12.66 -23.77
N TYR A 258 -11.77 12.32 -22.63
CA TYR A 258 -12.07 12.97 -21.37
C TYR A 258 -11.60 14.43 -21.37
N ILE A 259 -12.53 15.38 -21.24
CA ILE A 259 -12.24 16.81 -21.08
C ILE A 259 -12.76 17.25 -19.72
N SER A 260 -11.85 17.62 -18.81
CA SER A 260 -12.19 17.99 -17.42
C SER A 260 -13.15 19.18 -17.34
N SER A 261 -13.12 20.11 -18.31
CA SER A 261 -14.01 21.28 -18.37
C SER A 261 -15.44 20.96 -18.79
N GLN A 262 -15.71 19.80 -19.42
CA GLN A 262 -17.08 19.38 -19.76
C GLN A 262 -17.81 18.68 -18.60
N ALA A 263 -17.09 18.29 -17.57
CA ALA A 263 -17.68 17.61 -16.40
C ALA A 263 -18.50 18.57 -15.51
N ASP A 264 -18.30 19.89 -15.65
CA ASP A 264 -19.01 20.89 -14.87
C ASP A 264 -20.27 21.43 -15.58
N VAL A 265 -20.58 20.96 -16.80
CA VAL A 265 -21.68 21.48 -17.64
C VAL A 265 -22.77 20.41 -17.89
N ALA A 266 -22.60 19.19 -17.42
CA ALA A 266 -23.59 18.11 -17.46
C ALA A 266 -24.07 17.78 -16.05
#